data_efdddabd13ccf6ed54fd023c8cd7dbd8
#
_entry.id   efdddabd13ccf6ed54fd023c8cd7dbd8
#
_cell.length_a   1.000
_cell.length_b   1.000
_cell.length_c   1.000
_cell.angle_alpha   90.00
_cell.angle_beta   90.00
_cell.angle_gamma   90.00
#
_symmetry.space_group_name_H-M   'P 1'
#
loop_
_entity.id
_entity.type
_entity.pdbx_description
1 polymer ?
#
loop_
_entity_poly.entity_id
_entity_poly.type
_entity_poly.pdbx_seq_one_letter_code
_entity_poly.pdbx_strand_id
1 'polypeptide(L)'
;MQTTGGKGGKKPLDADLNLVPFIDLLCCTISFLLITAVWTQLARINVNQKGEGKAGEPTAEVQPQQLKITVVIDETGYKLSTGAGDSTNIPKKDTTTYDTGKLRELLQDLKRAHLDKNDVHVASADQVHYEYIVQVMDVCLDAKFQDISLTDVGAAAL
;
A
#
# COMPACT_ATOMS: atom_id res chain seq x y z
N MET A 1 -15.20 81.33 40.59
CA MET A 1 -15.21 79.86 40.70
C MET A 1 -15.20 79.33 39.35
N GLN A 2 -14.07 78.81 38.92
CA GLN A 2 -13.89 78.23 37.61
C GLN A 2 -13.77 76.70 37.75
N THR A 3 -14.69 76.00 37.14
CA THR A 3 -14.64 74.58 37.04
C THR A 3 -13.98 74.20 35.74
N THR A 4 -12.78 73.72 35.81
CA THR A 4 -12.00 73.15 34.66
C THR A 4 -12.54 71.85 34.29
N GLY A 5 -13.21 71.77 33.12
CA GLY A 5 -13.63 70.52 32.49
C GLY A 5 -12.44 69.77 31.97
N GLY A 6 -12.20 68.55 32.51
CA GLY A 6 -11.19 67.67 32.05
C GLY A 6 -11.56 67.10 30.67
N LYS A 7 -10.82 67.46 29.64
CA LYS A 7 -10.92 66.99 28.29
C LYS A 7 -10.24 65.58 28.20
N GLY A 8 -11.04 64.54 28.33
CA GLY A 8 -10.58 63.18 28.11
C GLY A 8 -10.15 62.98 26.65
N GLY A 9 -8.87 63.10 26.40
CA GLY A 9 -8.29 62.78 25.12
C GLY A 9 -8.39 61.27 24.86
N LYS A 10 -9.30 60.85 23.99
CA LYS A 10 -9.24 59.51 23.38
C LYS A 10 -7.96 59.46 22.54
N LYS A 11 -6.99 58.71 23.02
CA LYS A 11 -5.83 58.35 22.18
C LYS A 11 -6.35 57.57 20.99
N PRO A 12 -6.04 57.96 19.74
CA PRO A 12 -6.33 57.11 18.60
C PRO A 12 -5.49 55.85 18.76
N LEU A 13 -6.14 54.74 18.87
CA LEU A 13 -5.54 53.41 18.76
C LEU A 13 -5.26 53.14 17.28
N ASP A 14 -4.41 53.95 16.69
CA ASP A 14 -3.77 53.64 15.42
C ASP A 14 -2.56 52.78 15.75
N ALA A 15 -2.84 51.58 16.22
CA ALA A 15 -1.85 50.52 16.25
C ALA A 15 -1.73 50.06 14.82
N ASP A 16 -0.72 50.51 14.10
CA ASP A 16 -0.28 49.89 12.87
C ASP A 16 -0.10 48.40 13.15
N LEU A 17 -1.09 47.59 12.77
CA LEU A 17 -1.01 46.15 12.90
C LEU A 17 0.10 45.68 11.95
N ASN A 18 1.25 45.39 12.53
CA ASN A 18 2.33 44.77 11.78
C ASN A 18 1.91 43.35 11.40
N LEU A 19 1.49 43.17 10.13
CA LEU A 19 1.02 41.92 9.60
C LEU A 19 2.16 40.92 9.27
N VAL A 20 3.40 41.41 9.31
CA VAL A 20 4.58 40.58 8.94
C VAL A 20 4.70 39.32 9.80
N PRO A 21 4.54 39.37 11.15
CA PRO A 21 4.59 38.15 11.96
C PRO A 21 3.47 37.15 11.64
N PHE A 22 2.28 37.65 11.25
CA PHE A 22 1.17 36.79 10.86
C PHE A 22 1.43 36.08 9.53
N ILE A 23 2.00 36.77 8.56
CA ILE A 23 2.37 36.21 7.26
C ILE A 23 3.44 35.14 7.47
N ASP A 24 4.42 35.38 8.30
CA ASP A 24 5.50 34.44 8.60
C ASP A 24 4.96 33.17 9.27
N LEU A 25 4.09 33.31 10.26
CA LEU A 25 3.39 32.21 10.91
C LEU A 25 2.57 31.37 9.91
N LEU A 26 1.83 32.04 9.02
CA LEU A 26 1.03 31.37 7.98
C LEU A 26 1.93 30.61 7.01
N CYS A 27 3.03 31.19 6.57
CA CYS A 27 3.98 30.51 5.67
C CYS A 27 4.57 29.27 6.34
N CYS A 28 4.95 29.34 7.61
CA CYS A 28 5.47 28.20 8.36
C CYS A 28 4.41 27.09 8.51
N THR A 29 3.17 27.43 8.84
CA THR A 29 2.09 26.44 9.01
C THR A 29 1.72 25.79 7.69
N ILE A 30 1.63 26.52 6.59
CA ILE A 30 1.36 25.98 5.26
C ILE A 30 2.49 25.05 4.82
N SER A 31 3.75 25.44 5.01
CA SER A 31 4.91 24.60 4.67
C SER A 31 4.90 23.30 5.49
N PHE A 32 4.59 23.39 6.77
CA PHE A 32 4.47 22.20 7.64
C PHE A 32 3.34 21.27 7.18
N LEU A 33 2.17 21.82 6.83
CA LEU A 33 1.04 21.05 6.33
C LEU A 33 1.36 20.38 5.00
N LEU A 34 2.06 21.05 4.09
CA LEU A 34 2.47 20.44 2.82
C LEU A 34 3.45 19.29 3.03
N ILE A 35 4.44 19.43 3.90
CA ILE A 35 5.39 18.37 4.23
C ILE A 35 4.66 17.19 4.86
N THR A 36 3.76 17.41 5.81
CA THR A 36 2.99 16.33 6.46
C THR A 36 2.03 15.65 5.49
N ALA A 37 1.40 16.39 4.57
CA ALA A 37 0.51 15.82 3.55
C ALA A 37 1.27 14.90 2.58
N VAL A 38 2.49 15.27 2.18
CA VAL A 38 3.34 14.43 1.32
C VAL A 38 3.72 13.12 2.03
N TRP A 39 4.06 13.18 3.32
CA TRP A 39 4.37 11.98 4.10
C TRP A 39 3.18 11.04 4.24
N THR A 40 1.97 11.56 4.41
CA THR A 40 0.76 10.72 4.51
C THR A 40 0.40 10.05 3.19
N GLN A 41 0.74 10.62 2.04
CA GLN A 41 0.54 9.97 0.75
C GLN A 41 1.55 8.84 0.50
N LEU A 42 2.80 8.99 0.94
CA LEU A 42 3.81 7.93 0.89
C LEU A 42 3.50 6.77 1.85
N ALA A 43 2.81 7.03 2.96
CA ALA A 43 2.38 6.02 3.92
C ALA A 43 1.12 5.25 3.48
N ARG A 44 0.47 5.63 2.39
CA ARG A 44 -0.54 4.80 1.71
C ARG A 44 0.11 3.76 0.80
N ILE A 45 1.03 3.02 1.34
CA ILE A 45 1.21 1.64 0.93
C ILE A 45 -0.11 0.99 1.31
N ASN A 46 -0.85 0.53 0.32
CA ASN A 46 -2.07 -0.22 0.53
C ASN A 46 -1.73 -1.47 1.34
N VAL A 47 -1.62 -1.31 2.62
CA VAL A 47 -1.76 -2.40 3.56
C VAL A 47 -3.24 -2.70 3.51
N ASN A 48 -3.64 -3.55 2.58
CA ASN A 48 -4.95 -4.16 2.56
C ASN A 48 -5.00 -5.17 3.72
N GLN A 49 -4.76 -4.65 4.93
CA GLN A 49 -5.08 -5.34 6.15
C GLN A 49 -6.60 -5.32 6.24
N LYS A 50 -7.19 -6.41 5.84
CA LYS A 50 -8.54 -6.77 6.23
C LYS A 50 -8.52 -6.98 7.76
N GLY A 51 -8.49 -5.86 8.48
CA GLY A 51 -8.62 -5.83 9.93
C GLY A 51 -10.01 -6.32 10.26
N GLU A 52 -10.07 -7.36 11.06
CA GLU A 52 -11.22 -7.77 11.85
C GLU A 52 -11.80 -6.54 12.55
N GLY A 53 -12.93 -6.05 12.09
CA GLY A 53 -13.59 -4.88 12.63
C GLY A 53 -15.05 -4.80 12.20
N LYS A 54 -15.91 -5.46 12.96
CA LYS A 54 -17.36 -5.19 13.18
C LYS A 54 -18.26 -5.03 11.96
N ALA A 55 -19.21 -5.96 11.93
CA ALA A 55 -20.53 -5.87 11.34
C ALA A 55 -21.01 -4.42 11.07
N GLY A 56 -20.99 -4.04 9.83
CA GLY A 56 -21.73 -2.95 9.24
C GLY A 56 -22.27 -3.49 7.92
N GLU A 57 -23.57 -3.36 7.72
CA GLU A 57 -24.44 -3.86 6.69
C GLU A 57 -23.85 -4.10 5.29
N PRO A 58 -24.27 -5.16 4.58
CA PRO A 58 -23.77 -5.47 3.26
C PRO A 58 -24.40 -4.52 2.23
N THR A 59 -23.75 -3.42 1.97
CA THR A 59 -23.94 -2.74 0.71
C THR A 59 -23.23 -3.59 -0.33
N ALA A 60 -23.97 -4.37 -1.07
CA ALA A 60 -23.47 -5.15 -2.19
C ALA A 60 -23.04 -4.20 -3.32
N GLU A 61 -21.90 -3.54 -3.17
CA GLU A 61 -21.13 -3.09 -4.30
C GLU A 61 -20.46 -4.34 -4.87
N VAL A 62 -20.99 -4.79 -5.99
CA VAL A 62 -20.35 -5.77 -6.86
C VAL A 62 -19.05 -5.13 -7.35
N GLN A 63 -18.00 -5.20 -6.54
CA GLN A 63 -16.65 -4.91 -7.01
C GLN A 63 -16.34 -5.95 -8.08
N PRO A 64 -15.93 -5.55 -9.28
CA PRO A 64 -15.45 -6.50 -10.27
C PRO A 64 -14.38 -7.35 -9.59
N GLN A 65 -14.55 -8.66 -9.60
CA GLN A 65 -13.61 -9.60 -9.04
C GLN A 65 -12.25 -9.34 -9.70
N GLN A 66 -11.43 -8.56 -9.06
CA GLN A 66 -10.07 -8.31 -9.54
C GLN A 66 -9.33 -9.64 -9.43
N LEU A 67 -8.96 -10.18 -10.58
CA LEU A 67 -8.17 -11.40 -10.67
C LEU A 67 -6.89 -11.18 -9.84
N LYS A 68 -6.83 -11.79 -8.66
CA LYS A 68 -5.70 -11.67 -7.75
C LYS A 68 -4.79 -12.87 -7.98
N ILE A 69 -3.60 -12.61 -8.51
CA ILE A 69 -2.59 -13.65 -8.72
C ILE A 69 -1.76 -13.78 -7.44
N THR A 70 -1.78 -14.95 -6.83
CA THR A 70 -1.02 -15.22 -5.61
C THR A 70 -0.13 -16.44 -5.81
N VAL A 71 1.16 -16.29 -5.54
CA VAL A 71 2.15 -17.36 -5.52
C VAL A 71 2.49 -17.67 -4.07
N VAL A 72 2.08 -18.84 -3.61
CA VAL A 72 2.40 -19.32 -2.26
C VAL A 72 3.59 -20.26 -2.35
N ILE A 73 4.60 -20.02 -1.52
CA ILE A 73 5.79 -20.85 -1.38
C ILE A 73 5.62 -21.70 -0.13
N ASP A 74 5.53 -22.99 -0.31
CA ASP A 74 5.40 -23.96 0.76
C ASP A 74 6.57 -24.95 0.73
N GLU A 75 6.73 -25.74 1.78
CA GLU A 75 7.74 -26.81 1.86
C GLU A 75 7.59 -27.86 0.76
N THR A 76 6.39 -28.03 0.23
CA THR A 76 6.07 -29.02 -0.83
C THR A 76 6.30 -28.53 -2.24
N GLY A 77 6.36 -27.20 -2.44
CA GLY A 77 6.50 -26.60 -3.76
C GLY A 77 5.90 -25.20 -3.86
N TYR A 78 5.50 -24.81 -5.06
CA TYR A 78 4.77 -23.59 -5.31
C TYR A 78 3.29 -23.87 -5.52
N LYS A 79 2.45 -23.01 -5.01
CA LYS A 79 1.02 -23.00 -5.27
C LYS A 79 0.64 -21.68 -5.91
N LEU A 80 0.27 -21.70 -7.16
CA LEU A 80 -0.21 -20.56 -7.90
C LEU A 80 -1.73 -20.51 -7.80
N SER A 81 -2.28 -19.46 -7.22
CA SER A 81 -3.72 -19.23 -7.11
C SER A 81 -4.11 -17.99 -7.91
N THR A 82 -5.11 -18.14 -8.76
CA THR A 82 -5.79 -17.04 -9.42
C THR A 82 -7.11 -16.81 -8.72
N GLY A 83 -7.46 -15.56 -8.44
CA GLY A 83 -8.65 -15.22 -7.64
C GLY A 83 -9.99 -15.77 -8.19
N ALA A 84 -9.98 -16.43 -9.34
CA ALA A 84 -11.12 -17.14 -9.91
C ALA A 84 -11.36 -18.54 -9.30
N GLY A 85 -10.56 -18.94 -8.30
CA GLY A 85 -10.68 -20.25 -7.66
C GLY A 85 -9.78 -21.34 -8.27
N ASP A 86 -9.08 -21.04 -9.35
CA ASP A 86 -8.11 -21.95 -9.93
C ASP A 86 -6.80 -21.90 -9.13
N SER A 87 -6.40 -23.04 -8.60
CA SER A 87 -5.12 -23.20 -7.94
C SER A 87 -4.32 -24.31 -8.62
N THR A 88 -3.14 -23.96 -9.12
CA THR A 88 -2.20 -24.92 -9.73
C THR A 88 -1.08 -25.18 -8.73
N ASN A 89 -0.89 -26.45 -8.38
CA ASN A 89 0.19 -26.88 -7.50
C ASN A 89 1.39 -27.34 -8.34
N ILE A 90 2.56 -26.79 -8.06
CA ILE A 90 3.83 -27.11 -8.72
C ILE A 90 4.71 -27.79 -7.67
N PRO A 91 4.82 -29.13 -7.68
CA PRO A 91 5.66 -29.82 -6.73
C PRO A 91 7.15 -29.48 -6.96
N LYS A 92 7.95 -29.67 -5.94
CA LYS A 92 9.41 -29.58 -6.05
C LYS A 92 9.93 -30.57 -7.10
N LYS A 93 10.96 -30.16 -7.81
CA LYS A 93 11.64 -31.02 -8.78
C LYS A 93 12.45 -32.13 -8.07
N ASP A 94 13.11 -31.76 -6.98
CA ASP A 94 13.87 -32.61 -6.09
C ASP A 94 13.59 -32.23 -4.63
N THR A 95 14.08 -33.01 -3.68
CA THR A 95 13.88 -32.78 -2.23
C THR A 95 14.30 -31.37 -1.77
N THR A 96 15.23 -30.73 -2.50
CA THR A 96 15.82 -29.46 -2.14
C THR A 96 15.56 -28.34 -3.16
N THR A 97 15.17 -28.70 -4.41
CA THR A 97 15.11 -27.73 -5.51
C THR A 97 13.67 -27.47 -5.96
N TYR A 98 13.26 -26.23 -5.93
CA TYR A 98 11.97 -25.78 -6.44
C TYR A 98 11.98 -25.69 -7.98
N ASP A 99 10.87 -26.02 -8.63
CA ASP A 99 10.73 -25.93 -10.09
C ASP A 99 10.37 -24.51 -10.53
N THR A 100 11.39 -23.65 -10.59
CA THR A 100 11.25 -22.25 -11.05
C THR A 100 10.93 -22.18 -12.55
N GLY A 101 11.30 -23.21 -13.33
CA GLY A 101 11.04 -23.28 -14.75
C GLY A 101 9.53 -23.37 -15.06
N LYS A 102 8.85 -24.30 -14.41
CA LYS A 102 7.40 -24.46 -14.51
C LYS A 102 6.65 -23.23 -14.01
N LEU A 103 7.11 -22.64 -12.89
CA LEU A 103 6.51 -21.42 -12.37
C LEU A 103 6.60 -20.29 -13.40
N ARG A 104 7.77 -20.12 -14.04
CA ARG A 104 7.97 -19.11 -15.08
C ARG A 104 7.03 -19.30 -16.26
N GLU A 105 6.89 -20.52 -16.75
CA GLU A 105 6.02 -20.84 -17.87
C GLU A 105 4.56 -20.50 -17.57
N LEU A 106 4.05 -20.91 -16.41
CA LEU A 106 2.69 -20.63 -15.97
C LEU A 106 2.44 -19.12 -15.76
N LEU A 107 3.40 -18.38 -15.18
CA LEU A 107 3.28 -16.94 -15.02
C LEU A 107 3.30 -16.21 -16.37
N GLN A 108 4.09 -16.66 -17.33
CA GLN A 108 4.10 -16.10 -18.69
C GLN A 108 2.77 -16.36 -19.41
N ASP A 109 2.20 -17.54 -19.27
CA ASP A 109 0.90 -17.86 -19.85
C ASP A 109 -0.21 -17.03 -19.22
N LEU A 110 -0.19 -16.86 -17.90
CA LEU A 110 -1.11 -15.94 -17.20
C LEU A 110 -0.94 -14.49 -17.67
N LYS A 111 0.29 -14.06 -17.88
CA LYS A 111 0.56 -12.72 -18.39
C LYS A 111 0.06 -12.52 -19.82
N ARG A 112 0.14 -13.55 -20.67
CA ARG A 112 -0.42 -13.52 -22.03
C ARG A 112 -1.95 -13.47 -22.02
N ALA A 113 -2.56 -14.21 -21.09
CA ALA A 113 -4.01 -14.21 -20.93
C ALA A 113 -4.55 -12.89 -20.31
N HIS A 114 -3.76 -12.24 -19.47
CA HIS A 114 -4.14 -11.04 -18.72
C HIS A 114 -3.07 -9.96 -18.83
N LEU A 115 -2.96 -9.34 -20.00
CA LEU A 115 -1.95 -8.30 -20.30
C LEU A 115 -2.03 -7.08 -19.38
N ASP A 116 -3.22 -6.76 -18.90
CA ASP A 116 -3.47 -5.58 -18.05
C ASP A 116 -3.05 -5.79 -16.58
N LYS A 117 -2.78 -7.05 -16.17
CA LYS A 117 -2.40 -7.37 -14.80
C LYS A 117 -0.88 -7.32 -14.62
N ASN A 118 -0.43 -6.45 -13.72
CA ASN A 118 0.98 -6.29 -13.38
C ASN A 118 1.27 -6.68 -11.93
N ASP A 119 0.24 -6.93 -11.13
CA ASP A 119 0.30 -7.20 -9.71
C ASP A 119 0.34 -8.71 -9.41
N VAL A 120 1.30 -9.13 -8.59
CA VAL A 120 1.43 -10.50 -8.07
C VAL A 120 1.70 -10.43 -6.57
N HIS A 121 0.99 -11.24 -5.82
CA HIS A 121 1.22 -11.43 -4.41
C HIS A 121 2.06 -12.68 -4.18
N VAL A 122 3.20 -12.54 -3.53
CA VAL A 122 4.06 -13.65 -3.13
C VAL A 122 3.87 -13.87 -1.64
N ALA A 123 3.44 -15.06 -1.25
CA ALA A 123 3.30 -15.46 0.14
C ALA A 123 4.27 -16.61 0.44
N SER A 124 4.96 -16.55 1.55
CA SER A 124 5.87 -17.60 1.98
C SER A 124 5.49 -18.16 3.35
N ALA A 125 5.62 -19.48 3.52
CA ALA A 125 5.54 -20.08 4.84
C ALA A 125 6.78 -19.70 5.67
N ASP A 126 6.64 -19.63 7.00
CA ASP A 126 7.69 -19.18 7.94
C ASP A 126 8.99 -19.99 7.85
N GLN A 127 8.91 -21.22 7.40
CA GLN A 127 10.04 -22.15 7.31
C GLN A 127 10.80 -22.07 5.99
N VAL A 128 10.34 -21.25 5.05
CA VAL A 128 10.97 -21.10 3.74
C VAL A 128 12.17 -20.16 3.81
N HIS A 129 13.31 -20.61 3.33
CA HIS A 129 14.49 -19.76 3.25
C HIS A 129 14.28 -18.57 2.33
N TYR A 130 14.75 -17.40 2.76
CA TYR A 130 14.64 -16.14 2.01
C TYR A 130 15.15 -16.21 0.57
N GLU A 131 16.15 -17.05 0.31
CA GLU A 131 16.71 -17.29 -1.02
C GLU A 131 15.65 -17.71 -2.04
N TYR A 132 14.72 -18.59 -1.63
CA TYR A 132 13.64 -19.03 -2.51
C TYR A 132 12.61 -17.96 -2.79
N ILE A 133 12.38 -17.07 -1.83
CA ILE A 133 11.49 -15.91 -2.03
C ILE A 133 12.09 -14.99 -3.10
N VAL A 134 13.38 -14.70 -3.03
CA VAL A 134 14.07 -13.88 -4.03
C VAL A 134 14.02 -14.52 -5.40
N GLN A 135 14.25 -15.84 -5.50
CA GLN A 135 14.14 -16.57 -6.77
C GLN A 135 12.74 -16.45 -7.40
N VAL A 136 11.67 -16.54 -6.59
CA VAL A 136 10.30 -16.34 -7.08
C VAL A 136 10.07 -14.89 -7.54
N MET A 137 10.59 -13.91 -6.81
CA MET A 137 10.50 -12.52 -7.23
C MET A 137 11.20 -12.27 -8.58
N ASP A 138 12.37 -12.86 -8.78
CA ASP A 138 13.10 -12.77 -10.05
C ASP A 138 12.29 -13.40 -11.19
N VAL A 139 11.67 -14.56 -10.94
CA VAL A 139 10.80 -15.22 -11.94
C VAL A 139 9.56 -14.38 -12.26
N CYS A 140 8.97 -13.71 -11.28
CA CYS A 140 7.86 -12.77 -11.51
C CYS A 140 8.28 -11.57 -12.37
N LEU A 141 9.45 -10.99 -12.12
CA LEU A 141 10.01 -9.90 -12.93
C LEU A 141 10.29 -10.34 -14.37
N ASP A 142 10.86 -11.53 -14.56
CA ASP A 142 11.09 -12.13 -15.89
C ASP A 142 9.76 -12.33 -16.65
N ALA A 143 8.70 -12.68 -15.94
CA ALA A 143 7.35 -12.82 -16.49
C ALA A 143 6.65 -11.46 -16.74
N LYS A 144 7.34 -10.33 -16.51
CA LYS A 144 6.84 -8.94 -16.71
C LYS A 144 5.77 -8.49 -15.71
N PHE A 145 5.75 -9.07 -14.53
CA PHE A 145 5.03 -8.51 -13.40
C PHE A 145 5.92 -7.48 -12.68
N GLN A 146 5.46 -6.24 -12.57
CA GLN A 146 6.25 -5.14 -12.01
C GLN A 146 5.87 -4.84 -10.57
N ASP A 147 4.64 -5.14 -10.19
CA ASP A 147 4.09 -4.88 -8.86
C ASP A 147 4.07 -6.17 -8.04
N ILE A 148 5.15 -6.43 -7.32
CA ILE A 148 5.28 -7.62 -6.48
C ILE A 148 5.05 -7.24 -5.03
N SER A 149 4.03 -7.81 -4.41
CA SER A 149 3.71 -7.63 -3.00
C SER A 149 4.04 -8.88 -2.20
N LEU A 150 4.80 -8.73 -1.13
CA LEU A 150 5.06 -9.80 -0.17
C LEU A 150 3.94 -9.84 0.87
N THR A 151 3.38 -11.00 1.09
CA THR A 151 2.32 -11.27 2.07
C THR A 151 2.67 -12.52 2.87
N ASP A 152 2.18 -12.62 4.08
CA ASP A 152 2.26 -13.84 4.86
C ASP A 152 1.20 -14.86 4.39
N VAL A 153 1.51 -16.17 4.51
CA VAL A 153 0.57 -17.25 4.11
C VAL A 153 -0.75 -17.14 4.86
N GLY A 154 -0.73 -16.71 6.12
CA GLY A 154 -1.92 -16.48 6.91
C GLY A 154 -2.85 -15.41 6.31
N ALA A 155 -2.31 -14.42 5.63
CA ALA A 155 -3.05 -13.34 4.97
C ALA A 155 -3.45 -13.67 3.52
N ALA A 156 -2.80 -14.66 2.89
CA ALA A 156 -3.08 -15.06 1.52
C ALA A 156 -4.21 -16.11 1.40
N ALA A 157 -4.58 -16.73 2.51
CA ALA A 157 -5.62 -17.78 2.57
C ALA A 157 -7.05 -17.22 2.77
N LEU A 158 -7.20 -15.92 2.90
CA LEU A 158 -8.46 -15.19 3.06
C LEU A 158 -8.77 -14.40 1.77
#